data_466c2b63c4b0b11f6d8921eadacff058
#
_entry.id   466c2b63c4b0b11f6d8921eadacff058
#
_cell.length_a   1.000
_cell.length_b   1.000
_cell.length_c   1.000
_cell.angle_alpha   90.00
_cell.angle_beta   90.00
_cell.angle_gamma   90.00
#
_symmetry.space_group_name_H-M   'P 1'
#
loop_
_entity.id
_entity.type
_entity.pdbx_description
1 polymer ?
#
loop_
_entity_poly.entity_id
_entity_poly.type
_entity_poly.pdbx_seq_one_letter_code
_entity_poly.pdbx_strand_id
1 'polypeptide(L)'
;VKTYPNYNNGGSGYAKGFELFLRDKKSIKNLDYWISYSFLNTKRDYLNYPGKLQPYFAAPHTASVVTKRFITEWKAGFNFTYTYATGRPYYNFQLNNNDSKYFIADQGRTKDFHNVGFSAEYLPSLGNDKAKTFIVLFASVTNVLGSNQVYGYNYSFNGMTKQPITPPAKRFYFIGCFLSWGIDRSQDAINNNL
;
A
#
# COMPACT_ATOMS: atom_id res chain seq x y z
N VAL A 1 -24.19 23.29 4.29
CA VAL A 1 -23.22 23.10 5.40
C VAL A 1 -24.02 22.57 6.58
N LYS A 2 -23.83 21.29 6.97
CA LYS A 2 -24.40 20.77 8.20
C LYS A 2 -23.60 21.30 9.37
N THR A 3 -24.13 22.26 10.09
CA THR A 3 -23.60 22.68 11.38
C THR A 3 -23.98 21.62 12.42
N TYR A 4 -22.98 21.02 13.05
CA TYR A 4 -23.19 20.12 14.20
C TYR A 4 -23.09 20.99 15.46
N PRO A 5 -24.21 21.29 16.14
CA PRO A 5 -24.21 22.26 17.22
C PRO A 5 -23.57 21.79 18.52
N ASN A 6 -23.29 20.51 18.69
CA ASN A 6 -22.73 19.97 19.94
C ASN A 6 -21.63 18.94 19.67
N TYR A 7 -20.39 19.38 19.72
CA TYR A 7 -19.25 18.48 19.84
C TYR A 7 -19.11 18.06 21.31
N ASN A 8 -19.05 16.75 21.53
CA ASN A 8 -18.73 16.18 22.83
C ASN A 8 -17.68 15.07 22.68
N ASN A 9 -17.00 14.75 23.78
CA ASN A 9 -16.03 13.65 23.83
C ASN A 9 -16.65 12.32 24.27
N GLY A 10 -17.95 12.11 24.00
CA GLY A 10 -18.67 10.90 24.42
C GLY A 10 -18.37 9.66 23.62
N GLY A 11 -17.67 9.77 22.49
CA GLY A 11 -17.28 8.63 21.68
C GLY A 11 -16.14 7.82 22.30
N SER A 12 -16.14 6.52 22.04
CA SER A 12 -15.09 5.60 22.50
C SER A 12 -14.64 4.67 21.37
N GLY A 13 -13.45 4.10 21.52
CA GLY A 13 -12.93 3.15 20.55
C GLY A 13 -11.76 2.36 21.13
N TYR A 14 -11.36 1.35 20.40
CA TYR A 14 -10.17 0.59 20.72
C TYR A 14 -9.40 0.21 19.44
N ALA A 15 -8.11 -0.01 19.60
CA ALA A 15 -7.24 -0.62 18.61
C ALA A 15 -6.34 -1.64 19.33
N LYS A 16 -6.32 -2.88 18.84
CA LYS A 16 -5.49 -3.97 19.36
C LYS A 16 -4.82 -4.64 18.18
N GLY A 17 -3.56 -4.99 18.32
CA GLY A 17 -2.86 -5.66 17.25
C GLY A 17 -1.47 -6.10 17.62
N PHE A 18 -0.79 -6.68 16.68
CA PHE A 18 0.63 -7.00 16.77
C PHE A 18 1.26 -6.91 15.36
N GLU A 19 2.55 -6.71 15.35
CA GLU A 19 3.34 -6.62 14.13
C GLU A 19 4.53 -7.57 14.23
N LEU A 20 4.86 -8.20 13.11
CA LEU A 20 6.04 -9.04 12.94
C LEU A 20 6.86 -8.48 11.78
N PHE A 21 8.16 -8.39 12.00
CA PHE A 21 9.10 -7.98 10.97
C PHE A 21 10.33 -8.88 11.01
N LEU A 22 10.66 -9.46 9.86
CA LEU A 22 11.85 -10.27 9.65
C LEU A 22 12.62 -9.69 8.47
N ARG A 23 13.92 -9.50 8.63
CA ARG A 23 14.82 -9.15 7.52
C ARG A 23 16.07 -10.01 7.58
N ASP A 24 16.48 -10.52 6.44
CA ASP A 24 17.70 -11.29 6.29
C ASP A 24 18.48 -10.83 5.04
N LYS A 25 19.78 -10.64 5.25
CA LYS A 25 20.76 -10.26 4.23
C LYS A 25 21.89 -11.28 4.10
N LYS A 26 21.91 -12.30 4.94
CA LYS A 26 23.08 -13.18 5.10
C LYS A 26 22.85 -14.61 4.68
N SER A 27 21.65 -15.15 4.89
CA SER A 27 21.35 -16.57 4.65
C SER A 27 21.44 -16.94 3.16
N ILE A 28 21.11 -15.99 2.28
CA ILE A 28 21.20 -16.19 0.84
C ILE A 28 22.14 -15.14 0.26
N LYS A 29 23.20 -15.62 -0.42
CA LYS A 29 24.20 -14.74 -1.02
C LYS A 29 23.57 -13.76 -2.02
N ASN A 30 23.90 -12.47 -1.87
CA ASN A 30 23.44 -11.37 -2.73
C ASN A 30 21.91 -11.21 -2.77
N LEU A 31 21.21 -11.62 -1.71
CA LEU A 31 19.77 -11.41 -1.56
C LEU A 31 19.47 -10.71 -0.25
N ASP A 32 18.84 -9.55 -0.32
CA ASP A 32 18.26 -8.87 0.83
C ASP A 32 16.74 -9.06 0.76
N TYR A 33 16.13 -9.66 1.76
CA TYR A 33 14.69 -9.81 1.79
C TYR A 33 14.11 -9.51 3.15
N TRP A 34 12.88 -9.05 3.16
CA TRP A 34 12.12 -8.87 4.39
C TRP A 34 10.66 -9.21 4.21
N ILE A 35 10.10 -9.64 5.31
CA ILE A 35 8.69 -9.99 5.44
C ILE A 35 8.14 -9.15 6.60
N SER A 36 7.04 -8.49 6.37
CA SER A 36 6.28 -7.83 7.42
C SER A 36 4.84 -8.36 7.45
N TYR A 37 4.30 -8.45 8.63
CA TYR A 37 2.91 -8.80 8.86
C TYR A 37 2.36 -7.98 10.02
N SER A 38 1.15 -7.45 9.86
CA SER A 38 0.44 -6.72 10.89
C SER A 38 -0.99 -7.24 11.01
N PHE A 39 -1.41 -7.45 12.24
CA PHE A 39 -2.80 -7.70 12.60
C PHE A 39 -3.36 -6.52 13.37
N LEU A 40 -4.51 -6.01 12.96
CA LEU A 40 -5.19 -4.88 13.60
C LEU A 40 -6.68 -5.20 13.79
N ASN A 41 -7.12 -5.24 15.04
CA ASN A 41 -8.53 -5.23 15.42
C ASN A 41 -8.88 -3.87 16.03
N THR A 42 -9.72 -3.10 15.36
CA THR A 42 -10.12 -1.76 15.81
C THR A 42 -11.60 -1.51 15.54
N LYS A 43 -12.27 -0.88 16.50
CA LYS A 43 -13.63 -0.36 16.36
C LYS A 43 -13.73 0.97 17.09
N ARG A 44 -14.60 1.83 16.61
CA ARG A 44 -14.84 3.14 17.22
C ARG A 44 -16.29 3.60 17.04
N ASP A 45 -16.74 4.40 17.99
CA ASP A 45 -17.91 5.24 17.80
C ASP A 45 -17.49 6.46 16.97
N TYR A 46 -18.26 6.81 15.97
CA TYR A 46 -17.96 7.97 15.15
C TYR A 46 -19.26 8.57 14.66
N LEU A 47 -19.39 9.88 14.81
CA LEU A 47 -20.57 10.67 14.37
C LEU A 47 -21.80 9.78 14.08
N ASN A 48 -22.35 9.75 12.95
CA ASN A 48 -23.60 9.08 12.59
C ASN A 48 -23.55 7.53 12.57
N TYR A 49 -22.54 6.91 13.19
CA TYR A 49 -22.53 5.45 13.30
C TYR A 49 -23.61 4.98 14.28
N PRO A 50 -24.41 3.99 13.91
CA PRO A 50 -25.43 3.42 14.82
C PRO A 50 -24.84 2.60 15.98
N GLY A 51 -23.52 2.50 16.06
CA GLY A 51 -22.75 1.80 17.09
C GLY A 51 -21.26 1.75 16.76
N LYS A 52 -20.50 0.98 17.54
CA LYS A 52 -19.05 0.80 17.31
C LYS A 52 -18.78 -0.02 16.06
N LEU A 53 -18.22 0.61 15.04
CA LEU A 53 -17.88 -0.01 13.77
C LEU A 53 -16.38 0.06 13.48
N GLN A 54 -15.93 -0.84 12.63
CA GLN A 54 -14.56 -0.82 12.11
C GLN A 54 -14.40 0.39 11.16
N PRO A 55 -13.33 1.18 11.26
CA PRO A 55 -13.10 2.30 10.35
C PRO A 55 -12.90 1.85 8.89
N TYR A 56 -13.33 2.64 7.92
CA TYR A 56 -13.19 2.36 6.49
C TYR A 56 -11.77 2.06 6.02
N PHE A 57 -10.77 2.62 6.69
CA PHE A 57 -9.36 2.43 6.34
C PHE A 57 -8.75 1.17 6.92
N ALA A 58 -9.42 0.51 7.86
CA ALA A 58 -8.85 -0.61 8.60
C ALA A 58 -8.91 -1.90 7.78
N ALA A 59 -7.73 -2.47 7.55
CA ALA A 59 -7.56 -3.83 7.06
C ALA A 59 -7.05 -4.69 8.23
N PRO A 60 -7.80 -5.71 8.68
CA PRO A 60 -7.38 -6.55 9.81
C PRO A 60 -6.04 -7.22 9.63
N HIS A 61 -5.71 -7.66 8.44
CA HIS A 61 -4.45 -8.30 8.15
C HIS A 61 -3.77 -7.57 7.00
N THR A 62 -2.51 -7.22 7.18
CA THR A 62 -1.64 -6.74 6.12
C THR A 62 -0.34 -7.53 6.14
N ALA A 63 0.19 -7.85 4.97
CA ALA A 63 1.46 -8.52 4.83
C ALA A 63 2.23 -7.95 3.64
N SER A 64 3.54 -7.88 3.74
CA SER A 64 4.38 -7.59 2.60
C SER A 64 5.63 -8.46 2.59
N VAL A 65 6.06 -8.81 1.38
CA VAL A 65 7.32 -9.48 1.12
C VAL A 65 8.06 -8.62 0.11
N VAL A 66 9.31 -8.31 0.42
CA VAL A 66 10.19 -7.59 -0.49
C VAL A 66 11.48 -8.37 -0.63
N THR A 67 11.93 -8.54 -1.85
CA THR A 67 13.24 -9.12 -2.14
C THR A 67 14.02 -8.20 -3.04
N LYS A 68 15.31 -8.05 -2.78
CA LYS A 68 16.26 -7.29 -3.57
C LYS A 68 17.46 -8.15 -3.90
N ARG A 69 17.86 -8.16 -5.14
CA ARG A 69 19.06 -8.85 -5.59
C ARG A 69 19.85 -7.98 -6.56
N PHE A 70 21.11 -7.74 -6.26
CA PHE A 70 22.02 -7.08 -7.17
C PHE A 70 22.99 -8.10 -7.77
N ILE A 71 23.17 -8.06 -9.08
CA ILE A 71 24.08 -8.93 -9.83
C ILE A 71 25.20 -8.04 -10.39
N THR A 72 26.36 -8.10 -9.75
CA THR A 72 27.49 -7.22 -10.05
C THR A 72 27.98 -7.39 -11.49
N GLU A 73 28.02 -8.62 -11.99
CA GLU A 73 28.45 -8.95 -13.35
C GLU A 73 27.53 -8.33 -14.41
N TRP A 74 26.25 -8.20 -14.10
CA TRP A 74 25.27 -7.54 -14.98
C TRP A 74 25.13 -6.05 -14.70
N LYS A 75 25.76 -5.56 -13.64
CA LYS A 75 25.57 -4.18 -13.15
C LYS A 75 24.09 -3.83 -12.95
N ALA A 76 23.32 -4.80 -12.55
CA ALA A 76 21.87 -4.70 -12.48
C ALA A 76 21.30 -5.21 -11.16
N GLY A 77 20.32 -4.46 -10.64
CA GLY A 77 19.53 -4.81 -9.47
C GLY A 77 18.11 -5.18 -9.88
N PHE A 78 17.54 -6.12 -9.15
CA PHE A 78 16.17 -6.59 -9.33
C PHE A 78 15.45 -6.57 -8.00
N ASN A 79 14.25 -6.00 -7.98
CA ASN A 79 13.41 -5.95 -6.80
C ASN A 79 12.05 -6.57 -7.11
N PHE A 80 11.59 -7.40 -6.20
CA PHE A 80 10.25 -7.96 -6.22
C PHE A 80 9.53 -7.55 -4.95
N THR A 81 8.27 -7.16 -5.09
CA THR A 81 7.40 -6.80 -3.96
C THR A 81 6.08 -7.54 -4.07
N TYR A 82 5.61 -8.06 -2.96
CA TYR A 82 4.24 -8.54 -2.83
C TYR A 82 3.60 -7.89 -1.62
N THR A 83 2.42 -7.30 -1.80
CA THR A 83 1.64 -6.71 -0.73
C THR A 83 0.25 -7.32 -0.71
N TYR A 84 -0.16 -7.74 0.47
CA TYR A 84 -1.49 -8.25 0.78
C TYR A 84 -2.16 -7.38 1.83
N ALA A 85 -3.45 -7.15 1.68
CA ALA A 85 -4.30 -6.63 2.75
C ALA A 85 -5.70 -7.20 2.62
N THR A 86 -6.31 -7.56 3.74
CA THR A 86 -7.73 -7.95 3.78
C THR A 86 -8.61 -6.80 3.32
N GLY A 87 -9.74 -7.13 2.73
CA GLY A 87 -10.73 -6.16 2.30
C GLY A 87 -11.12 -5.19 3.42
N ARG A 88 -11.25 -3.92 3.08
CA ARG A 88 -11.67 -2.86 3.99
C ARG A 88 -13.18 -2.89 4.18
N PRO A 89 -13.70 -2.57 5.37
CA PRO A 89 -15.13 -2.48 5.57
C PRO A 89 -15.73 -1.32 4.79
N TYR A 90 -16.95 -1.49 4.32
CA TYR A 90 -17.75 -0.42 3.76
C TYR A 90 -19.16 -0.46 4.37
N TYR A 91 -19.80 0.71 4.45
CA TYR A 91 -21.13 0.90 5.01
C TYR A 91 -21.90 1.90 4.17
N ASN A 92 -23.19 1.62 3.94
CA ASN A 92 -24.15 2.59 3.42
C ASN A 92 -25.07 3.00 4.56
N PHE A 93 -24.92 4.22 5.05
CA PHE A 93 -25.77 4.76 6.09
C PHE A 93 -26.95 5.51 5.46
N GLN A 94 -28.13 5.20 5.90
CA GLN A 94 -29.34 5.93 5.53
C GLN A 94 -30.02 6.50 6.78
N LEU A 95 -30.67 7.65 6.60
CA LEU A 95 -31.43 8.31 7.66
C LEU A 95 -32.84 7.74 7.68
N ASN A 96 -33.25 7.22 8.81
CA ASN A 96 -34.67 6.89 9.05
C ASN A 96 -35.45 8.19 9.31
N ASN A 97 -36.39 8.52 8.44
CA ASN A 97 -37.15 9.76 8.53
C ASN A 97 -38.11 9.79 9.74
N ASN A 98 -38.44 8.64 10.30
CA ASN A 98 -39.41 8.56 11.42
C ASN A 98 -38.78 8.94 12.76
N ASP A 99 -37.49 8.58 12.98
CA ASP A 99 -36.81 8.81 14.26
C ASP A 99 -35.51 9.63 14.12
N SER A 100 -35.20 10.10 12.90
CA SER A 100 -34.00 10.87 12.57
C SER A 100 -32.69 10.19 12.95
N LYS A 101 -32.70 8.84 13.02
CA LYS A 101 -31.49 8.06 13.32
C LYS A 101 -30.92 7.43 12.07
N TYR A 102 -29.59 7.30 12.04
CA TYR A 102 -28.92 6.59 10.99
C TYR A 102 -28.95 5.08 11.23
N PHE A 103 -29.17 4.32 10.16
CA PHE A 103 -29.05 2.87 10.16
C PHE A 103 -28.17 2.41 9.00
N ILE A 104 -27.68 1.18 9.08
CA ILE A 104 -26.86 0.58 8.03
C ILE A 104 -27.78 -0.12 7.03
N ALA A 105 -27.89 0.45 5.83
CA ALA A 105 -28.69 -0.13 4.75
C ALA A 105 -27.92 -1.19 3.96
N ASP A 106 -26.60 -1.06 3.83
CA ASP A 106 -25.69 -2.06 3.24
C ASP A 106 -24.33 -2.00 3.93
N GLN A 107 -23.70 -3.15 4.09
CA GLN A 107 -22.36 -3.28 4.64
C GLN A 107 -21.65 -4.52 4.11
N GLY A 108 -20.34 -4.49 4.16
CA GLY A 108 -19.53 -5.63 3.79
C GLY A 108 -18.03 -5.28 3.79
N ARG A 109 -17.27 -6.06 3.05
CA ARG A 109 -15.85 -5.80 2.81
C ARG A 109 -15.57 -5.70 1.33
N THR A 110 -14.61 -4.86 0.97
CA THR A 110 -14.06 -4.84 -0.38
C THR A 110 -13.34 -6.17 -0.66
N LYS A 111 -12.95 -6.40 -1.91
CA LYS A 111 -12.05 -7.51 -2.24
C LYS A 111 -10.73 -7.35 -1.52
N ASP A 112 -10.11 -8.47 -1.17
CA ASP A 112 -8.74 -8.47 -0.65
C ASP A 112 -7.81 -7.83 -1.68
N PHE A 113 -6.86 -7.07 -1.13
CA PHE A 113 -5.88 -6.35 -1.93
C PHE A 113 -4.65 -7.24 -2.15
N HIS A 114 -4.30 -7.45 -3.40
CA HIS A 114 -3.09 -8.14 -3.81
C HIS A 114 -2.35 -7.25 -4.81
N ASN A 115 -1.10 -6.95 -4.52
CA ASN A 115 -0.26 -6.18 -5.41
C ASN A 115 1.11 -6.86 -5.55
N VAL A 116 1.44 -7.26 -6.77
CA VAL A 116 2.76 -7.74 -7.14
C VAL A 116 3.44 -6.64 -7.93
N GLY A 117 4.60 -6.19 -7.45
CA GLY A 117 5.46 -5.22 -8.11
C GLY A 117 6.79 -5.83 -8.51
N PHE A 118 7.35 -5.33 -9.59
CA PHE A 118 8.69 -5.68 -10.03
C PHE A 118 9.41 -4.40 -10.47
N SER A 119 10.70 -4.28 -10.11
CA SER A 119 11.54 -3.23 -10.65
C SER A 119 12.93 -3.75 -10.96
N ALA A 120 13.56 -3.12 -11.92
CA ALA A 120 14.95 -3.36 -12.30
C ALA A 120 15.69 -2.04 -12.41
N GLU A 121 16.94 -2.05 -12.02
CA GLU A 121 17.86 -0.94 -12.17
C GLU A 121 19.13 -1.42 -12.87
N TYR A 122 19.70 -0.56 -13.70
CA TYR A 122 20.93 -0.83 -14.44
C TYR A 122 21.91 0.33 -14.25
N LEU A 123 23.14 0.00 -13.86
CA LEU A 123 24.20 0.94 -13.51
C LEU A 123 25.37 0.83 -14.51
N PRO A 124 25.25 1.36 -15.73
CA PRO A 124 26.27 1.20 -16.77
C PRO A 124 27.66 1.70 -16.36
N SER A 125 27.71 2.74 -15.51
CA SER A 125 28.96 3.35 -15.05
C SER A 125 29.66 2.59 -13.91
N LEU A 126 29.02 1.57 -13.32
CA LEU A 126 29.55 0.83 -12.20
C LEU A 126 30.88 0.14 -12.57
N GLY A 127 31.92 0.34 -11.74
CA GLY A 127 33.25 -0.22 -11.96
C GLY A 127 34.02 0.42 -13.11
N ASN A 128 33.64 1.62 -13.56
CA ASN A 128 34.41 2.40 -14.52
C ASN A 128 34.98 3.65 -13.86
N ASP A 129 36.21 3.56 -13.34
CA ASP A 129 36.87 4.64 -12.62
C ASP A 129 37.14 5.89 -13.49
N LYS A 130 37.01 5.75 -14.82
CA LYS A 130 37.18 6.88 -15.77
C LYS A 130 35.83 7.59 -16.07
N ALA A 131 34.73 7.04 -15.60
CA ALA A 131 33.42 7.63 -15.86
C ALA A 131 33.23 8.89 -14.99
N LYS A 132 33.12 10.05 -15.62
CA LYS A 132 32.83 11.32 -14.95
C LYS A 132 31.35 11.47 -14.57
N THR A 133 30.52 10.50 -14.94
CA THR A 133 29.06 10.52 -14.75
C THR A 133 28.62 9.17 -14.20
N PHE A 134 27.92 9.20 -13.08
CA PHE A 134 27.24 8.03 -12.55
C PHE A 134 25.80 8.01 -13.08
N ILE A 135 25.41 6.90 -13.69
CA ILE A 135 24.10 6.74 -14.36
C ILE A 135 23.37 5.58 -13.71
N VAL A 136 22.09 5.78 -13.38
CA VAL A 136 21.16 4.71 -13.01
C VAL A 136 19.96 4.77 -13.94
N LEU A 137 19.73 3.70 -14.68
CA LEU A 137 18.52 3.49 -15.44
C LEU A 137 17.58 2.63 -14.59
N PHE A 138 16.34 3.05 -14.46
CA PHE A 138 15.35 2.39 -13.61
C PHE A 138 14.07 2.13 -14.38
N ALA A 139 13.52 0.93 -14.22
CA ALA A 139 12.20 0.58 -14.73
C ALA A 139 11.42 -0.18 -13.66
N SER A 140 10.12 0.11 -13.54
CA SER A 140 9.25 -0.62 -12.62
C SER A 140 7.85 -0.82 -13.17
N VAL A 141 7.20 -1.84 -12.65
CA VAL A 141 5.79 -2.12 -12.88
C VAL A 141 5.13 -2.50 -11.56
N THR A 142 3.99 -1.89 -11.27
CA THR A 142 3.14 -2.26 -10.14
C THR A 142 1.93 -3.04 -10.61
N ASN A 143 1.41 -3.91 -9.75
CA ASN A 143 0.28 -4.78 -10.04
C ASN A 143 0.47 -5.60 -11.33
N VAL A 144 1.62 -6.28 -11.41
CA VAL A 144 2.01 -7.10 -12.59
C VAL A 144 0.90 -8.08 -12.99
N LEU A 145 0.24 -8.70 -11.99
CA LEU A 145 -0.84 -9.66 -12.23
C LEU A 145 -2.14 -9.01 -12.74
N GLY A 146 -2.25 -7.68 -12.68
CA GLY A 146 -3.44 -6.96 -13.11
C GLY A 146 -4.66 -7.24 -12.25
N SER A 147 -4.45 -7.51 -10.95
CA SER A 147 -5.53 -7.75 -9.98
C SER A 147 -6.48 -6.56 -9.92
N ASN A 148 -7.78 -6.82 -9.89
CA ASN A 148 -8.79 -5.79 -9.73
C ASN A 148 -8.79 -5.30 -8.28
N GLN A 149 -8.32 -4.07 -8.08
CA GLN A 149 -8.28 -3.43 -6.77
C GLN A 149 -9.54 -2.60 -6.56
N VAL A 150 -10.20 -2.77 -5.41
CA VAL A 150 -11.38 -2.00 -5.01
C VAL A 150 -11.10 -1.37 -3.66
N TYR A 151 -11.06 -0.03 -3.62
CA TYR A 151 -10.73 0.73 -2.41
C TYR A 151 -11.94 1.03 -1.52
N GLY A 152 -13.13 0.95 -2.09
CA GLY A 152 -14.39 1.25 -1.44
C GLY A 152 -15.53 1.27 -2.44
N TYR A 153 -16.67 1.79 -2.01
CA TYR A 153 -17.86 1.94 -2.85
C TYR A 153 -18.48 3.31 -2.65
N ASN A 154 -18.93 3.90 -3.76
CA ASN A 154 -19.83 5.03 -3.78
C ASN A 154 -21.28 4.53 -3.93
N TYR A 155 -22.20 5.21 -3.30
CA TYR A 155 -23.62 4.94 -3.43
C TYR A 155 -24.33 6.13 -4.08
N SER A 156 -25.35 5.85 -4.90
CA SER A 156 -26.25 6.87 -5.39
C SER A 156 -27.00 7.54 -4.21
N PHE A 157 -27.56 8.71 -4.44
CA PHE A 157 -28.31 9.45 -3.42
C PHE A 157 -29.44 8.65 -2.77
N ASN A 158 -30.11 7.82 -3.55
CA ASN A 158 -31.18 6.92 -3.09
C ASN A 158 -30.66 5.58 -2.50
N GLY A 159 -29.34 5.38 -2.45
CA GLY A 159 -28.70 4.16 -1.93
C GLY A 159 -28.88 2.90 -2.78
N MET A 160 -29.56 2.97 -3.93
CA MET A 160 -29.90 1.79 -4.75
C MET A 160 -28.76 1.33 -5.64
N THR A 161 -27.88 2.24 -6.07
CA THR A 161 -26.76 1.92 -6.96
C THR A 161 -25.43 1.97 -6.21
N LYS A 162 -24.65 0.92 -6.35
CA LYS A 162 -23.35 0.75 -5.73
C LYS A 162 -22.29 0.69 -6.81
N GLN A 163 -21.32 1.61 -6.77
CA GLN A 163 -20.24 1.69 -7.73
C GLN A 163 -18.88 1.53 -7.03
N PRO A 164 -18.00 0.62 -7.50
CA PRO A 164 -16.68 0.44 -6.90
C PRO A 164 -15.76 1.64 -7.20
N ILE A 165 -14.98 2.02 -6.20
CA ILE A 165 -13.88 2.97 -6.33
C ILE A 165 -12.64 2.15 -6.68
N THR A 166 -12.15 2.30 -7.90
CA THR A 166 -10.98 1.59 -8.42
C THR A 166 -9.88 2.55 -8.81
N PRO A 167 -8.61 2.11 -8.88
CA PRO A 167 -7.56 2.95 -9.44
C PRO A 167 -7.84 3.24 -10.93
N PRO A 168 -7.34 4.38 -11.47
CA PRO A 168 -7.57 4.79 -12.84
C PRO A 168 -6.95 3.81 -13.86
N ALA A 169 -5.92 3.08 -13.48
CA ALA A 169 -5.30 2.04 -14.28
C ALA A 169 -4.98 0.82 -13.42
N LYS A 170 -5.10 -0.39 -13.99
CA LYS A 170 -4.78 -1.64 -13.29
C LYS A 170 -3.29 -1.80 -13.05
N ARG A 171 -2.47 -1.33 -13.97
CA ARG A 171 -1.00 -1.38 -13.89
C ARG A 171 -0.43 0.01 -14.04
N PHE A 172 0.66 0.25 -13.36
CA PHE A 172 1.44 1.47 -13.52
C PHE A 172 2.86 1.09 -13.90
N TYR A 173 3.37 1.70 -14.97
CA TYR A 173 4.73 1.53 -15.46
C TYR A 173 5.50 2.82 -15.21
N PHE A 174 6.70 2.69 -14.73
CA PHE A 174 7.60 3.82 -14.54
C PHE A 174 8.95 3.50 -15.17
N ILE A 175 9.50 4.46 -15.91
CA ILE A 175 10.86 4.42 -16.46
C ILE A 175 11.53 5.73 -16.07
N GLY A 176 12.74 5.66 -15.56
CA GLY A 176 13.50 6.82 -15.12
C GLY A 176 14.99 6.67 -15.34
N CYS A 177 15.67 7.81 -15.32
CA CYS A 177 17.11 7.90 -15.37
C CYS A 177 17.58 8.89 -14.31
N PHE A 178 18.55 8.46 -13.49
CA PHE A 178 19.25 9.33 -12.57
C PHE A 178 20.67 9.56 -13.09
N LEU A 179 21.10 10.82 -13.10
CA LEU A 179 22.43 11.24 -13.54
C LEU A 179 23.11 12.03 -12.41
N SER A 180 24.34 11.63 -12.04
CA SER A 180 25.18 12.37 -11.10
C SER A 180 26.49 12.72 -11.77
N TRP A 181 26.88 13.98 -11.72
CA TRP A 181 28.07 14.51 -12.37
C TRP A 181 29.17 14.82 -11.34
N GLY A 182 30.39 14.39 -11.63
CA GLY A 182 31.58 14.76 -10.81
C GLY A 182 31.70 14.07 -9.45
N ILE A 183 30.76 13.18 -9.10
CA ILE A 183 30.77 12.41 -7.85
C ILE A 183 30.60 10.93 -8.19
N ASP A 184 31.58 10.12 -7.78
CA ASP A 184 31.43 8.66 -7.83
C ASP A 184 30.55 8.19 -6.66
N ARG A 185 29.39 7.65 -6.98
CA ARG A 185 28.42 7.07 -6.04
C ARG A 185 28.33 5.54 -6.15
N SER A 186 29.33 4.91 -6.75
CA SER A 186 29.34 3.47 -6.96
C SER A 186 29.26 2.70 -5.65
N GLN A 187 29.98 3.13 -4.62
CA GLN A 187 29.94 2.50 -3.29
C GLN A 187 28.60 2.68 -2.59
N ASP A 188 28.00 3.87 -2.71
CA ASP A 188 26.68 4.12 -2.14
C ASP A 188 25.61 3.21 -2.79
N ALA A 189 25.68 3.05 -4.11
CA ALA A 189 24.77 2.18 -4.85
C ALA A 189 24.98 0.70 -4.48
N ILE A 190 26.21 0.23 -4.33
CA ILE A 190 26.50 -1.13 -3.88
C ILE A 190 25.99 -1.35 -2.45
N ASN A 191 26.31 -0.45 -1.52
CA ASN A 191 25.94 -0.58 -0.11
C ASN A 191 24.42 -0.52 0.12
N ASN A 192 23.68 0.22 -0.70
CA ASN A 192 22.23 0.31 -0.60
C ASN A 192 21.49 -0.88 -1.23
N ASN A 193 22.18 -1.65 -2.09
CA ASN A 193 21.62 -2.80 -2.80
C ASN A 193 22.16 -4.16 -2.29
N LEU A 194 23.11 -4.15 -1.39
CA LEU A 194 23.65 -5.28 -0.65
C LEU A 194 23.26 -5.14 0.83
#